data_da06996020563d2a4815894decfa2993
#
_entry.id   da06996020563d2a4815894decfa2993
#
_cell.length_a   1.000
_cell.length_b   1.000
_cell.length_c   1.000
_cell.angle_alpha   90.00
_cell.angle_beta   90.00
_cell.angle_gamma   90.00
#
_symmetry.space_group_name_H-M   'P 1'
#
loop_
_entity.id
_entity.type
_entity.pdbx_description
1 polymer ?
#
loop_
_entity_poly.entity_id
_entity_poly.type
_entity_poly.pdbx_seq_one_letter_code
_entity_poly.pdbx_strand_id
1 'polypeptide(L)'
;MKRICLLLLLLFSLTSVSAQRQMHTYQYAEKDGNPLFMDVYMPDNVTDSTVTIVYVFGGGFVSGERNSSSSAEYCIELANCGYIAVAIDYRLGLKGEKNLGIFNHKPLEKAVHFAAEDAISALSYLVVNANDLNVNPEKIVMVGSSAGAVTVLQTDYALCNGFLNADILPDDFRLAGVVSYAGAIYSTVGKVKYRNHAPSPTMLFHGTADKLVTYKQLRLFSTGFFGSSKIASRFEKFGYPYYFRRYEDYGHSVASLFLSTIHELNWFVERFVVNREQLQVEEVYWNMKRTSDSSIDRFTPDDFYK
;
A
#
# COMPACT_ATOMS: atom_id res chain seq x y z
N MET A 1 -9.85 30.71 -69.94
CA MET A 1 -9.56 31.26 -68.62
C MET A 1 -10.02 30.24 -67.58
N LYS A 2 -9.11 29.39 -67.04
CA LYS A 2 -9.40 28.38 -66.02
C LYS A 2 -9.02 28.98 -64.66
N ARG A 3 -10.00 29.11 -63.76
CA ARG A 3 -9.80 29.51 -62.34
C ARG A 3 -9.40 28.30 -61.57
N ILE A 4 -8.18 28.28 -61.03
CA ILE A 4 -7.69 27.29 -60.10
C ILE A 4 -8.09 27.78 -58.71
N CYS A 5 -9.02 27.06 -58.03
CA CYS A 5 -9.31 27.23 -56.60
C CYS A 5 -8.25 26.47 -55.79
N LEU A 6 -7.41 27.23 -55.08
CA LEU A 6 -6.44 26.68 -54.12
C LEU A 6 -7.16 26.46 -52.81
N LEU A 7 -7.43 25.18 -52.44
CA LEU A 7 -7.93 24.80 -51.12
C LEU A 7 -6.73 24.70 -50.19
N LEU A 8 -6.59 25.66 -49.25
CA LEU A 8 -5.68 25.58 -48.12
C LEU A 8 -6.31 24.65 -47.07
N LEU A 9 -5.83 23.41 -46.97
CA LEU A 9 -6.07 22.51 -45.86
C LEU A 9 -5.19 22.95 -44.68
N LEU A 10 -5.79 23.63 -43.69
CA LEU A 10 -5.21 23.85 -42.36
C LEU A 10 -5.25 22.52 -41.60
N LEU A 11 -4.13 21.81 -41.60
CA LEU A 11 -3.89 20.70 -40.66
C LEU A 11 -3.67 21.30 -39.26
N PHE A 12 -4.73 21.33 -38.46
CA PHE A 12 -4.59 21.50 -37.02
C PHE A 12 -3.97 20.21 -36.47
N SER A 13 -2.64 20.21 -36.28
CA SER A 13 -1.98 19.22 -35.45
C SER A 13 -2.41 19.47 -34.00
N LEU A 14 -3.35 18.68 -33.52
CA LEU A 14 -3.63 18.52 -32.08
C LEU A 14 -2.38 17.88 -31.46
N THR A 15 -1.41 18.69 -31.09
CA THR A 15 -0.38 18.27 -30.15
C THR A 15 -1.10 18.08 -28.81
N SER A 16 -1.37 16.84 -28.46
CA SER A 16 -1.73 16.48 -27.08
C SER A 16 -0.54 16.89 -26.21
N VAL A 17 -0.59 18.07 -25.64
CA VAL A 17 0.28 18.43 -24.52
C VAL A 17 -0.16 17.53 -23.39
N SER A 18 0.57 16.43 -23.17
CA SER A 18 0.46 15.70 -21.92
C SER A 18 0.83 16.71 -20.83
N ALA A 19 -0.15 17.27 -20.17
CA ALA A 19 0.07 18.13 -19.01
C ALA A 19 0.82 17.26 -18.00
N GLN A 20 2.08 17.63 -17.76
CA GLN A 20 2.87 16.98 -16.71
C GLN A 20 2.11 17.21 -15.42
N ARG A 21 1.59 16.12 -14.82
CA ARG A 21 0.76 16.21 -13.61
C ARG A 21 1.53 16.94 -12.52
N GLN A 22 0.81 17.81 -11.82
CA GLN A 22 1.39 18.61 -10.76
C GLN A 22 1.72 17.70 -9.57
N MET A 23 3.00 17.57 -9.28
CA MET A 23 3.51 16.84 -8.13
C MET A 23 4.21 17.81 -7.18
N HIS A 24 3.87 17.71 -5.92
CA HIS A 24 4.47 18.52 -4.85
C HIS A 24 5.08 17.63 -3.78
N THR A 25 6.28 17.99 -3.33
CA THR A 25 6.97 17.29 -2.25
C THR A 25 6.85 18.07 -0.95
N TYR A 26 6.46 17.37 0.12
CA TYR A 26 6.34 17.92 1.47
C TYR A 26 7.19 17.12 2.45
N GLN A 27 7.88 17.80 3.36
CA GLN A 27 8.48 17.14 4.51
C GLN A 27 7.40 16.94 5.56
N TYR A 28 7.02 15.69 5.83
CA TYR A 28 5.95 15.38 6.78
C TYR A 28 6.44 15.08 8.20
N ALA A 29 7.71 14.70 8.36
CA ALA A 29 8.32 14.43 9.65
C ALA A 29 9.85 14.58 9.59
N GLU A 30 10.47 14.58 10.75
CA GLU A 30 11.90 14.34 10.96
C GLU A 30 12.04 13.28 12.06
N LYS A 31 12.76 12.21 11.80
CA LYS A 31 12.95 11.10 12.73
C LYS A 31 14.44 10.73 12.80
N ASP A 32 14.98 10.68 14.00
CA ASP A 32 16.39 10.33 14.23
C ASP A 32 17.37 11.21 13.42
N GLY A 33 17.03 12.52 13.23
CA GLY A 33 17.79 13.45 12.42
C GLY A 33 17.68 13.27 10.90
N ASN A 34 16.77 12.42 10.44
CA ASN A 34 16.50 12.20 9.01
C ASN A 34 15.14 12.79 8.63
N PRO A 35 15.08 13.70 7.64
CA PRO A 35 13.81 14.19 7.11
C PRO A 35 13.10 13.09 6.33
N LEU A 36 11.77 13.01 6.51
CA LEU A 36 10.88 12.11 5.78
C LEU A 36 9.94 12.94 4.93
N PHE A 37 9.87 12.61 3.65
CA PHE A 37 9.09 13.35 2.66
C PHE A 37 7.95 12.54 2.09
N MET A 38 6.95 13.24 1.57
CA MET A 38 5.90 12.67 0.73
C MET A 38 5.80 13.44 -0.59
N ASP A 39 5.50 12.72 -1.66
CA ASP A 39 5.17 13.29 -2.96
C ASP A 39 3.67 13.16 -3.20
N VAL A 40 3.01 14.29 -3.44
CA VAL A 40 1.56 14.38 -3.66
C VAL A 40 1.29 14.63 -5.13
N TYR A 41 0.56 13.74 -5.79
CA TYR A 41 0.14 13.80 -7.17
C TYR A 41 -1.35 14.12 -7.22
N MET A 42 -1.70 15.24 -7.84
CA MET A 42 -3.08 15.70 -7.91
C MET A 42 -3.78 15.21 -9.17
N PRO A 43 -5.04 14.74 -9.09
CA PRO A 43 -5.86 14.49 -10.26
C PRO A 43 -6.30 15.81 -10.91
N ASP A 44 -6.86 15.75 -12.13
CA ASP A 44 -7.32 16.95 -12.85
C ASP A 44 -8.49 17.67 -12.14
N ASN A 45 -9.32 16.92 -11.43
CA ASN A 45 -10.45 17.45 -10.68
C ASN A 45 -10.46 16.89 -9.26
N VAL A 46 -10.56 17.76 -8.28
CA VAL A 46 -10.66 17.42 -6.86
C VAL A 46 -11.99 17.92 -6.31
N THR A 47 -12.65 17.08 -5.52
CA THR A 47 -13.90 17.37 -4.82
C THR A 47 -13.83 16.78 -3.41
N ASP A 48 -14.76 17.14 -2.54
CA ASP A 48 -14.87 16.55 -1.20
C ASP A 48 -15.09 15.01 -1.21
N SER A 49 -15.47 14.47 -2.38
CA SER A 49 -15.62 13.03 -2.57
C SER A 49 -14.35 12.34 -3.06
N THR A 50 -13.31 13.08 -3.42
CA THR A 50 -12.05 12.53 -3.91
C THR A 50 -11.38 11.67 -2.83
N VAL A 51 -11.02 10.44 -3.20
CA VAL A 51 -10.29 9.51 -2.32
C VAL A 51 -8.80 9.81 -2.41
N THR A 52 -8.13 9.80 -1.26
CA THR A 52 -6.66 9.90 -1.18
C THR A 52 -6.07 8.52 -1.01
N ILE A 53 -5.13 8.15 -1.87
CA ILE A 53 -4.41 6.89 -1.80
C ILE A 53 -2.97 7.14 -1.38
N VAL A 54 -2.60 6.64 -0.20
CA VAL A 54 -1.24 6.70 0.33
C VAL A 54 -0.51 5.42 -0.02
N TYR A 55 0.46 5.52 -0.92
CA TYR A 55 1.27 4.42 -1.37
C TYR A 55 2.57 4.29 -0.56
N VAL A 56 2.87 3.06 -0.13
CA VAL A 56 4.08 2.68 0.61
C VAL A 56 4.84 1.64 -0.20
N PHE A 57 6.05 1.98 -0.62
CA PHE A 57 6.89 1.13 -1.46
C PHE A 57 7.42 -0.10 -0.71
N GLY A 58 7.82 -1.13 -1.47
CA GLY A 58 8.51 -2.32 -0.98
C GLY A 58 10.01 -2.13 -0.82
N GLY A 59 10.74 -3.23 -0.59
CA GLY A 59 12.21 -3.23 -0.52
C GLY A 59 12.77 -3.83 0.78
N GLY A 60 11.99 -4.67 1.47
CA GLY A 60 12.45 -5.47 2.63
C GLY A 60 12.89 -4.65 3.84
N PHE A 61 12.49 -3.38 3.95
CA PHE A 61 12.98 -2.42 4.95
C PHE A 61 14.49 -2.12 4.86
N VAL A 62 15.15 -2.50 3.78
CA VAL A 62 16.58 -2.25 3.52
C VAL A 62 16.83 -1.27 2.38
N SER A 63 15.89 -1.18 1.43
CA SER A 63 16.00 -0.38 0.22
C SER A 63 14.63 0.11 -0.27
N GLY A 64 14.63 0.86 -1.36
CA GLY A 64 13.44 1.45 -1.96
C GLY A 64 13.35 2.95 -1.71
N GLU A 65 12.54 3.61 -2.53
CA GLU A 65 12.36 5.06 -2.52
C GLU A 65 10.94 5.41 -2.98
N ARG A 66 10.33 6.44 -2.35
CA ARG A 66 8.99 6.93 -2.73
C ARG A 66 8.94 7.44 -4.18
N ASN A 67 10.05 7.99 -4.67
CA ASN A 67 10.20 8.60 -6.00
C ASN A 67 10.91 7.70 -7.01
N SER A 68 10.99 6.37 -6.75
CA SER A 68 11.44 5.43 -7.76
C SER A 68 10.54 5.49 -9.00
N SER A 69 11.06 5.12 -10.17
CA SER A 69 10.27 5.16 -11.41
C SER A 69 8.96 4.37 -11.30
N SER A 70 8.97 3.20 -10.67
CA SER A 70 7.76 2.39 -10.47
C SER A 70 6.77 3.01 -9.47
N SER A 71 7.26 3.65 -8.40
CA SER A 71 6.40 4.37 -7.45
C SER A 71 5.75 5.59 -8.10
N ALA A 72 6.54 6.36 -8.85
CA ALA A 72 6.05 7.53 -9.58
C ALA A 72 5.03 7.15 -10.66
N GLU A 73 5.30 6.11 -11.46
CA GLU A 73 4.37 5.58 -12.45
C GLU A 73 3.04 5.17 -11.82
N TYR A 74 3.10 4.46 -10.70
CA TYR A 74 1.88 4.05 -9.99
C TYR A 74 1.08 5.24 -9.47
N CYS A 75 1.74 6.23 -8.84
CA CYS A 75 1.06 7.42 -8.34
C CYS A 75 0.47 8.28 -9.47
N ILE A 76 1.15 8.37 -10.63
CA ILE A 76 0.61 9.03 -11.82
C ILE A 76 -0.64 8.30 -12.30
N GLU A 77 -0.62 6.96 -12.34
CA GLU A 77 -1.79 6.18 -12.76
C GLU A 77 -2.96 6.31 -11.78
N LEU A 78 -2.70 6.32 -10.48
CA LEU A 78 -3.71 6.61 -9.46
C LEU A 78 -4.33 8.00 -9.67
N ALA A 79 -3.51 9.01 -9.95
CA ALA A 79 -4.00 10.36 -10.24
C ALA A 79 -4.79 10.41 -11.57
N ASN A 80 -4.44 9.59 -12.57
CA ASN A 80 -5.21 9.40 -13.81
C ASN A 80 -6.59 8.78 -13.52
N CYS A 81 -6.69 7.92 -12.52
CA CYS A 81 -7.96 7.36 -12.05
C CYS A 81 -8.80 8.33 -11.21
N GLY A 82 -8.32 9.55 -10.94
CA GLY A 82 -9.05 10.57 -10.19
C GLY A 82 -8.79 10.58 -8.68
N TYR A 83 -7.75 9.90 -8.20
CA TYR A 83 -7.34 9.91 -6.80
C TYR A 83 -6.29 10.97 -6.52
N ILE A 84 -6.28 11.53 -5.31
CA ILE A 84 -5.07 12.17 -4.79
C ILE A 84 -4.12 11.03 -4.43
N ALA A 85 -2.97 10.94 -5.10
CA ALA A 85 -1.99 9.89 -4.82
C ALA A 85 -0.81 10.46 -4.03
N VAL A 86 -0.43 9.77 -2.94
CA VAL A 86 0.63 10.21 -2.04
C VAL A 86 1.63 9.08 -1.87
N ALA A 87 2.87 9.25 -2.33
CA ALA A 87 3.95 8.34 -2.03
C ALA A 87 4.74 8.84 -0.83
N ILE A 88 5.00 7.99 0.16
CA ILE A 88 5.70 8.39 1.39
C ILE A 88 7.06 7.71 1.54
N ASP A 89 8.03 8.43 2.11
CA ASP A 89 9.23 7.81 2.69
C ASP A 89 8.85 7.06 3.97
N TYR A 90 9.71 6.17 4.41
CA TYR A 90 9.73 5.61 5.75
C TYR A 90 11.14 5.15 6.11
N ARG A 91 11.45 5.06 7.39
CA ARG A 91 12.77 4.62 7.86
C ARG A 91 13.04 3.17 7.46
N LEU A 92 14.14 2.95 6.73
CA LEU A 92 14.61 1.62 6.33
C LEU A 92 15.34 0.96 7.50
N GLY A 93 14.56 0.46 8.47
CA GLY A 93 15.07 0.00 9.75
C GLY A 93 15.96 -1.24 9.72
N LEU A 94 16.09 -1.90 8.55
CA LEU A 94 17.02 -3.03 8.34
C LEU A 94 18.22 -2.67 7.48
N LYS A 95 18.36 -1.41 7.06
CA LYS A 95 19.52 -0.97 6.26
C LYS A 95 20.81 -1.13 7.07
N GLY A 96 21.68 -2.01 6.61
CA GLY A 96 22.95 -2.32 7.29
C GLY A 96 22.86 -3.37 8.41
N GLU A 97 21.68 -3.86 8.75
CA GLU A 97 21.51 -4.96 9.70
C GLU A 97 21.95 -6.28 9.07
N LYS A 98 22.55 -7.14 9.89
CA LYS A 98 23.07 -8.46 9.48
C LYS A 98 22.52 -9.55 10.41
N ASN A 99 22.53 -10.79 9.94
CA ASN A 99 22.15 -11.98 10.72
C ASN A 99 20.70 -11.96 11.19
N LEU A 100 19.76 -11.57 10.33
CA LEU A 100 18.33 -11.69 10.59
C LEU A 100 17.91 -13.17 10.62
N GLY A 101 17.06 -13.54 11.55
CA GLY A 101 16.57 -14.91 11.66
C GLY A 101 15.51 -15.08 12.73
N ILE A 102 14.93 -16.28 12.81
CA ILE A 102 13.84 -16.59 13.77
C ILE A 102 14.24 -16.30 15.23
N PHE A 103 15.51 -16.50 15.58
CA PHE A 103 16.04 -16.24 16.92
C PHE A 103 16.53 -14.79 17.09
N ASN A 104 16.70 -14.04 16.00
CA ASN A 104 17.09 -12.62 16.00
C ASN A 104 16.06 -11.78 15.23
N HIS A 105 14.82 -11.78 15.73
CA HIS A 105 13.69 -11.09 15.10
C HIS A 105 13.53 -9.61 15.51
N LYS A 106 14.22 -9.19 16.58
CA LYS A 106 14.11 -7.81 17.12
C LYS A 106 14.40 -6.70 16.10
N PRO A 107 15.43 -6.79 15.25
CA PRO A 107 15.66 -5.78 14.22
C PRO A 107 14.47 -5.67 13.25
N LEU A 108 13.88 -6.81 12.85
CA LEU A 108 12.73 -6.84 11.96
C LEU A 108 11.47 -6.25 12.63
N GLU A 109 11.22 -6.58 13.90
CA GLU A 109 10.17 -5.96 14.70
C GLU A 109 10.34 -4.43 14.75
N LYS A 110 11.55 -3.96 15.06
CA LYS A 110 11.88 -2.53 15.08
C LYS A 110 11.64 -1.86 13.73
N ALA A 111 12.05 -2.49 12.64
CA ALA A 111 11.86 -1.96 11.29
C ALA A 111 10.38 -1.84 10.91
N VAL A 112 9.57 -2.86 11.23
CA VAL A 112 8.12 -2.84 11.03
C VAL A 112 7.47 -1.72 11.85
N HIS A 113 7.88 -1.55 13.11
CA HIS A 113 7.35 -0.49 13.97
C HIS A 113 7.76 0.90 13.47
N PHE A 114 9.02 1.10 13.10
CA PHE A 114 9.48 2.37 12.53
C PHE A 114 8.69 2.76 11.28
N ALA A 115 8.51 1.83 10.34
CA ALA A 115 7.77 2.11 9.12
C ALA A 115 6.29 2.45 9.41
N ALA A 116 5.65 1.75 10.35
CA ALA A 116 4.27 2.03 10.74
C ALA A 116 4.14 3.37 11.50
N GLU A 117 5.08 3.71 12.40
CA GLU A 117 5.13 5.02 13.06
C GLU A 117 5.31 6.17 12.07
N ASP A 118 6.14 5.97 11.04
CA ASP A 118 6.38 6.96 10.00
C ASP A 118 5.12 7.13 9.13
N ALA A 119 4.45 6.03 8.80
CA ALA A 119 3.17 6.06 8.10
C ALA A 119 2.08 6.78 8.91
N ILE A 120 1.99 6.56 10.22
CA ILE A 120 1.09 7.29 11.13
C ILE A 120 1.43 8.80 11.13
N SER A 121 2.72 9.14 11.11
CA SER A 121 3.14 10.56 11.03
C SER A 121 2.74 11.19 9.69
N ALA A 122 2.83 10.45 8.58
CA ALA A 122 2.36 10.92 7.27
C ALA A 122 0.84 11.12 7.24
N LEU A 123 0.08 10.19 7.83
CA LEU A 123 -1.38 10.34 7.98
C LEU A 123 -1.73 11.56 8.83
N SER A 124 -1.03 11.78 9.94
CA SER A 124 -1.24 12.96 10.78
C SER A 124 -0.97 14.27 10.02
N TYR A 125 0.11 14.31 9.22
CA TYR A 125 0.39 15.45 8.36
C TYR A 125 -0.74 15.72 7.36
N LEU A 126 -1.26 14.67 6.70
CA LEU A 126 -2.37 14.78 5.75
C LEU A 126 -3.65 15.29 6.44
N VAL A 127 -3.95 14.81 7.64
CA VAL A 127 -5.12 15.22 8.43
C VAL A 127 -5.01 16.67 8.89
N VAL A 128 -3.86 17.08 9.41
CA VAL A 128 -3.61 18.45 9.90
C VAL A 128 -3.67 19.45 8.75
N ASN A 129 -3.16 19.09 7.56
CA ASN A 129 -3.11 19.95 6.39
C ASN A 129 -4.22 19.63 5.38
N ALA A 130 -5.31 19.00 5.81
CA ALA A 130 -6.36 18.47 4.95
C ALA A 130 -6.95 19.52 4.00
N ASN A 131 -7.22 20.72 4.49
CA ASN A 131 -7.77 21.83 3.70
C ASN A 131 -6.79 22.31 2.61
N ASP A 132 -5.53 22.47 2.95
CA ASP A 132 -4.50 22.99 2.03
C ASP A 132 -4.16 21.97 0.95
N LEU A 133 -4.25 20.66 1.30
CA LEU A 133 -3.99 19.54 0.39
C LEU A 133 -5.25 19.01 -0.31
N ASN A 134 -6.41 19.58 -0.02
CA ASN A 134 -7.73 19.10 -0.51
C ASN A 134 -7.98 17.62 -0.18
N VAL A 135 -7.45 17.14 0.93
CA VAL A 135 -7.62 15.76 1.40
C VAL A 135 -8.87 15.67 2.26
N ASN A 136 -9.69 14.65 2.00
CA ASN A 136 -10.78 14.29 2.92
C ASN A 136 -10.27 13.21 3.90
N PRO A 137 -10.11 13.51 5.21
CA PRO A 137 -9.60 12.56 6.19
C PRO A 137 -10.42 11.27 6.33
N GLU A 138 -11.72 11.31 6.01
CA GLU A 138 -12.59 10.12 6.03
C GLU A 138 -12.40 9.20 4.80
N LYS A 139 -11.60 9.63 3.81
CA LYS A 139 -11.43 8.94 2.52
C LYS A 139 -9.97 8.62 2.21
N ILE A 140 -9.19 8.34 3.24
CA ILE A 140 -7.79 7.95 3.07
C ILE A 140 -7.69 6.42 3.02
N VAL A 141 -7.15 5.91 1.93
CA VAL A 141 -6.83 4.49 1.70
C VAL A 141 -5.32 4.33 1.68
N MET A 142 -4.79 3.34 2.37
CA MET A 142 -3.38 2.99 2.27
C MET A 142 -3.16 1.79 1.37
N VAL A 143 -2.16 1.87 0.49
CA VAL A 143 -1.75 0.80 -0.43
C VAL A 143 -0.28 0.51 -0.24
N GLY A 144 0.10 -0.75 -0.12
CA GLY A 144 1.49 -1.12 0.04
C GLY A 144 1.91 -2.38 -0.70
N SER A 145 3.18 -2.44 -1.05
CA SER A 145 3.84 -3.58 -1.70
C SER A 145 4.90 -4.19 -0.79
N SER A 146 4.91 -5.52 -0.59
CA SER A 146 5.96 -6.22 0.18
C SER A 146 6.15 -5.62 1.59
N ALA A 147 7.32 -5.08 1.91
CA ALA A 147 7.56 -4.34 3.17
C ALA A 147 6.56 -3.18 3.36
N GLY A 148 6.20 -2.48 2.29
CA GLY A 148 5.14 -1.46 2.33
C GLY A 148 3.77 -2.06 2.63
N ALA A 149 3.46 -3.26 2.15
CA ALA A 149 2.24 -3.98 2.48
C ALA A 149 2.18 -4.41 3.96
N VAL A 150 3.33 -4.83 4.50
CA VAL A 150 3.47 -5.06 5.95
C VAL A 150 3.23 -3.76 6.71
N THR A 151 3.81 -2.65 6.23
CA THR A 151 3.66 -1.33 6.85
C THR A 151 2.20 -0.87 6.90
N VAL A 152 1.45 -0.90 5.79
CA VAL A 152 0.06 -0.43 5.77
C VAL A 152 -0.87 -1.30 6.63
N LEU A 153 -0.66 -2.63 6.62
CA LEU A 153 -1.39 -3.55 7.50
C LEU A 153 -1.04 -3.31 8.98
N GLN A 154 0.23 -3.07 9.29
CA GLN A 154 0.68 -2.78 10.65
C GLN A 154 0.18 -1.42 11.14
N THR A 155 0.08 -0.43 10.26
CA THR A 155 -0.49 0.89 10.55
C THR A 155 -1.95 0.75 10.96
N ASP A 156 -2.81 0.11 10.17
CA ASP A 156 -4.21 -0.12 10.54
C ASP A 156 -4.33 -0.94 11.84
N TYR A 157 -3.48 -1.96 11.99
CA TYR A 157 -3.44 -2.77 13.21
C TYR A 157 -3.04 -1.95 14.44
N ALA A 158 -2.11 -1.00 14.30
CA ALA A 158 -1.71 -0.09 15.36
C ALA A 158 -2.83 0.88 15.72
N LEU A 159 -3.48 1.50 14.76
CA LEU A 159 -4.63 2.38 14.94
C LEU A 159 -5.77 1.65 15.67
N CYS A 160 -6.11 0.43 15.25
CA CYS A 160 -7.15 -0.39 15.86
C CYS A 160 -6.86 -0.84 17.31
N ASN A 161 -5.62 -0.72 17.76
CA ASN A 161 -5.20 -1.20 19.09
C ASN A 161 -4.61 -0.09 19.98
N GLY A 162 -4.39 1.12 19.46
CA GLY A 162 -3.89 2.27 20.20
C GLY A 162 -2.42 2.14 20.60
N PHE A 163 -1.53 1.81 19.64
CA PHE A 163 -0.07 1.79 19.86
C PHE A 163 0.70 2.42 18.69
N LEU A 164 2.03 2.53 18.78
CA LEU A 164 2.91 3.18 17.78
C LEU A 164 2.54 4.65 17.51
N ASN A 165 2.31 5.43 18.58
CA ASN A 165 1.92 6.84 18.50
C ASN A 165 0.60 7.09 17.71
N ALA A 166 -0.34 6.14 17.75
CA ALA A 166 -1.65 6.31 17.14
C ALA A 166 -2.42 7.52 17.70
N ASP A 167 -2.07 7.97 18.91
CA ASP A 167 -2.62 9.10 19.62
C ASP A 167 -2.30 10.49 19.02
N ILE A 168 -1.39 10.57 18.04
CA ILE A 168 -1.18 11.82 17.28
C ILE A 168 -2.27 12.10 16.24
N LEU A 169 -3.14 11.11 15.98
CA LEU A 169 -4.33 11.23 15.12
C LEU A 169 -5.57 11.44 15.98
N PRO A 170 -6.64 12.06 15.47
CA PRO A 170 -7.92 12.16 16.17
C PRO A 170 -8.43 10.77 16.63
N ASP A 171 -9.08 10.71 17.80
CA ASP A 171 -9.58 9.44 18.38
C ASP A 171 -10.57 8.71 17.47
N ASP A 172 -11.29 9.44 16.65
CA ASP A 172 -12.27 8.94 15.67
C ASP A 172 -11.66 8.70 14.29
N PHE A 173 -10.38 9.03 14.07
CA PHE A 173 -9.73 8.77 12.78
C PHE A 173 -9.73 7.29 12.44
N ARG A 174 -10.12 6.98 11.21
CA ARG A 174 -10.11 5.64 10.64
C ARG A 174 -9.65 5.70 9.18
N LEU A 175 -8.84 4.74 8.78
CA LEU A 175 -8.60 4.55 7.35
C LEU A 175 -9.90 4.12 6.66
N ALA A 176 -10.14 4.63 5.47
CA ALA A 176 -11.27 4.22 4.65
C ALA A 176 -11.06 2.83 4.01
N GLY A 177 -9.80 2.40 3.89
CA GLY A 177 -9.43 1.09 3.40
C GLY A 177 -7.93 0.83 3.44
N VAL A 178 -7.56 -0.45 3.33
CA VAL A 178 -6.17 -0.91 3.24
C VAL A 178 -6.02 -1.89 2.09
N VAL A 179 -4.98 -1.72 1.27
CA VAL A 179 -4.66 -2.63 0.16
C VAL A 179 -3.25 -3.16 0.33
N SER A 180 -3.11 -4.47 0.34
CA SER A 180 -1.86 -5.16 0.65
C SER A 180 -1.45 -6.13 -0.45
N TYR A 181 -0.31 -5.87 -1.08
CA TYR A 181 0.32 -6.77 -2.05
C TYR A 181 1.44 -7.56 -1.37
N ALA A 182 1.17 -8.81 -1.01
CA ALA A 182 2.08 -9.73 -0.35
C ALA A 182 2.56 -9.22 1.03
N GLY A 183 1.62 -8.83 1.90
CA GLY A 183 1.89 -8.32 3.24
C GLY A 183 1.55 -9.29 4.37
N ALA A 184 1.92 -8.89 5.58
CA ALA A 184 1.62 -9.60 6.83
C ALA A 184 1.52 -8.62 8.00
N ILE A 185 0.83 -9.01 9.07
CA ILE A 185 0.80 -8.28 10.35
C ILE A 185 1.77 -8.94 11.33
N TYR A 186 2.61 -8.14 11.96
CA TYR A 186 3.42 -8.57 13.09
C TYR A 186 2.61 -8.46 14.40
N SER A 187 2.58 -9.53 15.17
CA SER A 187 1.86 -9.58 16.43
C SER A 187 2.63 -10.37 17.50
N THR A 188 2.57 -9.90 18.74
CA THR A 188 3.22 -10.51 19.90
C THR A 188 2.23 -11.30 20.76
N VAL A 189 0.95 -11.39 20.37
CA VAL A 189 -0.11 -12.04 21.14
C VAL A 189 -0.61 -13.35 20.51
N GLY A 190 0.17 -13.95 19.63
CA GLY A 190 -0.08 -15.25 19.02
C GLY A 190 -1.18 -15.29 17.96
N LYS A 191 -1.79 -14.16 17.64
CA LYS A 191 -2.84 -13.97 16.64
C LYS A 191 -3.05 -12.51 16.30
N VAL A 192 -3.70 -12.23 15.19
CA VAL A 192 -4.21 -10.89 14.89
C VAL A 192 -5.45 -10.64 15.75
N LYS A 193 -5.43 -9.58 16.58
CA LYS A 193 -6.53 -9.23 17.47
C LYS A 193 -6.73 -7.71 17.45
N TYR A 194 -7.89 -7.28 17.05
CA TYR A 194 -8.35 -5.89 17.10
C TYR A 194 -9.12 -5.68 18.41
N ARG A 195 -8.80 -4.63 19.18
CA ARG A 195 -9.28 -4.43 20.56
C ARG A 195 -10.19 -3.23 20.71
N ASN A 196 -9.78 -2.07 20.17
CA ASN A 196 -10.49 -0.82 20.39
C ASN A 196 -11.59 -0.62 19.35
N HIS A 197 -11.31 -0.97 18.09
CA HIS A 197 -12.31 -0.92 17.02
C HIS A 197 -12.01 -1.98 15.95
N ALA A 198 -12.96 -2.20 15.04
CA ALA A 198 -12.81 -3.08 13.89
C ALA A 198 -11.74 -2.54 12.92
N PRO A 199 -11.04 -3.42 12.19
CA PRO A 199 -10.12 -3.00 11.14
C PRO A 199 -10.87 -2.34 9.98
N SER A 200 -10.14 -1.55 9.21
CA SER A 200 -10.62 -0.98 7.97
C SER A 200 -10.93 -2.07 6.93
N PRO A 201 -11.87 -1.84 6.00
CA PRO A 201 -12.03 -2.72 4.84
C PRO A 201 -10.68 -3.00 4.20
N THR A 202 -10.37 -4.28 3.99
CA THR A 202 -9.01 -4.66 3.57
C THR A 202 -9.02 -5.51 2.30
N MET A 203 -8.23 -5.08 1.29
CA MET A 203 -7.97 -5.82 0.08
C MET A 203 -6.61 -6.51 0.16
N LEU A 204 -6.59 -7.82 -0.06
CA LEU A 204 -5.40 -8.66 0.09
C LEU A 204 -5.09 -9.38 -1.23
N PHE A 205 -3.86 -9.24 -1.71
CA PHE A 205 -3.29 -10.03 -2.81
C PHE A 205 -2.08 -10.79 -2.28
N HIS A 206 -2.03 -12.12 -2.46
CA HIS A 206 -0.90 -12.91 -1.97
C HIS A 206 -0.68 -14.19 -2.75
N GLY A 207 0.57 -14.53 -3.02
CA GLY A 207 0.98 -15.80 -3.60
C GLY A 207 1.02 -16.92 -2.56
N THR A 208 0.42 -18.07 -2.87
CA THR A 208 0.35 -19.19 -1.91
C THR A 208 1.71 -19.84 -1.63
N ALA A 209 2.68 -19.66 -2.55
CA ALA A 209 4.06 -20.15 -2.45
C ALA A 209 5.08 -19.08 -2.02
N ASP A 210 4.61 -17.92 -1.50
CA ASP A 210 5.50 -16.84 -1.06
C ASP A 210 6.40 -17.29 0.11
N LYS A 211 7.72 -17.15 -0.10
CA LYS A 211 8.77 -17.52 0.86
C LYS A 211 9.39 -16.30 1.55
N LEU A 212 9.19 -15.09 1.03
CA LEU A 212 9.72 -13.85 1.61
C LEU A 212 8.79 -13.30 2.68
N VAL A 213 7.53 -13.10 2.33
CA VAL A 213 6.49 -12.70 3.27
C VAL A 213 5.52 -13.85 3.42
N THR A 214 5.37 -14.35 4.64
CA THR A 214 4.58 -15.57 4.87
C THR A 214 3.13 -15.41 4.42
N TYR A 215 2.67 -16.33 3.57
CA TYR A 215 1.27 -16.40 3.15
C TYR A 215 0.31 -16.75 4.30
N LYS A 216 0.70 -17.69 5.17
CA LYS A 216 -0.09 -18.13 6.32
C LYS A 216 0.39 -17.46 7.60
N GLN A 217 1.38 -18.03 8.23
CA GLN A 217 2.01 -17.48 9.44
C GLN A 217 3.40 -18.05 9.65
N LEU A 218 4.28 -17.23 10.20
CA LEU A 218 5.59 -17.61 10.71
C LEU A 218 5.70 -17.07 12.13
N ARG A 219 5.70 -17.95 13.14
CA ARG A 219 5.73 -17.52 14.55
C ARG A 219 6.59 -18.42 15.43
N LEU A 220 7.14 -17.82 16.46
CA LEU A 220 7.77 -18.49 17.59
C LEU A 220 6.97 -18.13 18.85
N PHE A 221 6.37 -19.12 19.50
CA PHE A 221 5.44 -18.92 20.62
C PHE A 221 4.27 -17.96 20.26
N SER A 222 4.18 -16.82 20.95
CA SER A 222 3.15 -15.80 20.72
C SER A 222 3.53 -14.71 19.74
N THR A 223 4.81 -14.65 19.30
CA THR A 223 5.33 -13.59 18.45
C THR A 223 5.53 -14.07 17.03
N GLY A 224 5.15 -13.27 16.03
CA GLY A 224 5.41 -13.60 14.64
C GLY A 224 4.57 -12.82 13.64
N PHE A 225 4.72 -13.22 12.38
CA PHE A 225 4.00 -12.66 11.24
C PHE A 225 2.79 -13.50 10.88
N PHE A 226 1.68 -12.83 10.60
CA PHE A 226 0.42 -13.42 10.16
C PHE A 226 0.10 -12.86 8.77
N GLY A 227 0.25 -13.69 7.75
CA GLY A 227 0.04 -13.34 6.36
C GLY A 227 -1.43 -13.29 5.98
N SER A 228 -1.68 -12.93 4.71
CA SER A 228 -3.02 -12.62 4.19
C SER A 228 -4.04 -13.73 4.44
N SER A 229 -3.66 -15.01 4.35
CA SER A 229 -4.56 -16.15 4.66
C SER A 229 -5.07 -16.13 6.11
N LYS A 230 -4.22 -15.75 7.08
CA LYS A 230 -4.63 -15.65 8.49
C LYS A 230 -5.40 -14.38 8.80
N ILE A 231 -5.09 -13.29 8.09
CA ILE A 231 -5.85 -12.05 8.18
C ILE A 231 -7.26 -12.28 7.63
N ALA A 232 -7.41 -12.83 6.41
CA ALA A 232 -8.71 -13.15 5.80
C ALA A 232 -9.55 -14.06 6.71
N SER A 233 -8.98 -15.17 7.21
CA SER A 233 -9.68 -16.05 8.17
C SER A 233 -10.13 -15.34 9.45
N ARG A 234 -9.39 -14.28 9.85
CA ARG A 234 -9.78 -13.47 11.01
C ARG A 234 -10.95 -12.55 10.65
N PHE A 235 -10.89 -11.93 9.48
CA PHE A 235 -11.94 -11.05 8.96
C PHE A 235 -13.24 -11.84 8.75
N GLU A 236 -13.17 -13.00 8.10
CA GLU A 236 -14.30 -13.91 7.91
C GLU A 236 -14.98 -14.24 9.26
N LYS A 237 -14.20 -14.65 10.24
CA LYS A 237 -14.71 -15.08 11.56
C LYS A 237 -15.47 -13.97 12.30
N PHE A 238 -15.09 -12.69 12.11
CA PHE A 238 -15.66 -11.56 12.86
C PHE A 238 -16.58 -10.69 12.00
N GLY A 239 -16.84 -11.09 10.76
CA GLY A 239 -17.73 -10.35 9.86
C GLY A 239 -17.12 -9.02 9.39
N TYR A 240 -15.79 -8.86 9.38
CA TYR A 240 -15.14 -7.65 8.87
C TYR A 240 -15.15 -7.67 7.35
N PRO A 241 -15.33 -6.51 6.68
CA PRO A 241 -15.33 -6.44 5.22
C PRO A 241 -13.93 -6.66 4.66
N TYR A 242 -13.81 -7.52 3.64
CA TYR A 242 -12.55 -7.75 2.95
C TYR A 242 -12.75 -8.30 1.54
N TYR A 243 -11.72 -8.09 0.72
CA TYR A 243 -11.52 -8.79 -0.55
C TYR A 243 -10.17 -9.51 -0.48
N PHE A 244 -10.13 -10.79 -0.79
CA PHE A 244 -8.91 -11.58 -0.81
C PHE A 244 -8.78 -12.36 -2.12
N ARG A 245 -7.77 -12.00 -2.95
CA ARG A 245 -7.37 -12.80 -4.09
C ARG A 245 -6.07 -13.54 -3.78
N ARG A 246 -6.15 -14.85 -3.69
CA ARG A 246 -4.99 -15.71 -3.59
C ARG A 246 -4.52 -16.16 -4.98
N TYR A 247 -3.24 -16.05 -5.20
CA TYR A 247 -2.58 -16.46 -6.43
C TYR A 247 -1.94 -17.82 -6.19
N GLU A 248 -2.55 -18.91 -6.72
CA GLU A 248 -2.06 -20.27 -6.51
C GLU A 248 -0.71 -20.47 -7.20
N ASP A 249 0.24 -21.08 -6.47
CA ASP A 249 1.61 -21.34 -6.88
C ASP A 249 2.45 -20.10 -7.24
N TYR A 250 1.96 -18.90 -6.96
CA TYR A 250 2.75 -17.68 -7.04
C TYR A 250 3.55 -17.46 -5.76
N GLY A 251 4.81 -17.02 -5.93
CA GLY A 251 5.65 -16.55 -4.84
C GLY A 251 5.47 -15.06 -4.58
N HIS A 252 6.59 -14.39 -4.25
CA HIS A 252 6.61 -12.98 -3.89
C HIS A 252 6.36 -12.01 -5.06
N SER A 253 6.34 -12.50 -6.30
CA SER A 253 6.03 -11.69 -7.50
C SER A 253 4.67 -10.98 -7.43
N VAL A 254 3.75 -11.46 -6.60
CA VAL A 254 2.46 -10.80 -6.35
C VAL A 254 2.64 -9.38 -5.78
N ALA A 255 3.75 -9.12 -5.08
CA ALA A 255 4.08 -7.78 -4.60
C ALA A 255 4.20 -6.73 -5.71
N SER A 256 4.48 -7.14 -6.95
CA SER A 256 4.67 -6.24 -8.10
C SER A 256 3.41 -6.03 -8.95
N LEU A 257 2.26 -6.57 -8.54
CA LEU A 257 1.04 -6.54 -9.36
C LEU A 257 0.23 -5.23 -9.24
N PHE A 258 0.65 -4.27 -8.44
CA PHE A 258 -0.12 -3.05 -8.14
C PHE A 258 -0.55 -2.27 -9.39
N LEU A 259 0.29 -2.13 -10.41
CA LEU A 259 -0.10 -1.49 -11.68
C LEU A 259 -1.09 -2.33 -12.49
N SER A 260 -0.89 -3.65 -12.56
CA SER A 260 -1.73 -4.52 -13.36
C SER A 260 -3.09 -4.83 -12.75
N THR A 261 -3.31 -4.45 -11.48
CA THR A 261 -4.56 -4.67 -10.73
C THR A 261 -5.25 -3.35 -10.34
N ILE A 262 -5.01 -2.28 -11.10
CA ILE A 262 -5.62 -0.97 -10.86
C ILE A 262 -7.16 -1.03 -10.99
N HIS A 263 -7.69 -1.90 -11.85
CA HIS A 263 -9.12 -2.09 -12.00
C HIS A 263 -9.76 -2.70 -10.74
N GLU A 264 -9.07 -3.65 -10.11
CA GLU A 264 -9.50 -4.25 -8.85
C GLU A 264 -9.45 -3.24 -7.72
N LEU A 265 -8.41 -2.38 -7.70
CA LEU A 265 -8.32 -1.28 -6.75
C LEU A 265 -9.52 -0.32 -6.92
N ASN A 266 -9.83 0.10 -8.14
CA ASN A 266 -10.97 0.98 -8.43
C ASN A 266 -12.28 0.33 -7.97
N TRP A 267 -12.48 -0.96 -8.26
CA TRP A 267 -13.64 -1.73 -7.81
C TRP A 267 -13.72 -1.77 -6.27
N PHE A 268 -12.59 -2.02 -5.60
CA PHE A 268 -12.54 -2.03 -4.13
C PHE A 268 -12.88 -0.66 -3.54
N VAL A 269 -12.30 0.41 -4.08
CA VAL A 269 -12.59 1.78 -3.62
C VAL A 269 -14.07 2.11 -3.81
N GLU A 270 -14.65 1.81 -4.96
CA GLU A 270 -16.07 2.06 -5.21
C GLU A 270 -16.96 1.33 -4.22
N ARG A 271 -16.75 0.01 -4.04
CA ARG A 271 -17.63 -0.83 -3.23
C ARG A 271 -17.43 -0.63 -1.73
N PHE A 272 -16.20 -0.70 -1.26
CA PHE A 272 -15.90 -0.73 0.18
C PHE A 272 -15.71 0.67 0.79
N VAL A 273 -15.17 1.62 0.01
CA VAL A 273 -14.84 2.95 0.51
C VAL A 273 -15.97 3.94 0.24
N VAL A 274 -16.39 4.06 -1.02
CA VAL A 274 -17.43 5.03 -1.42
C VAL A 274 -18.80 4.55 -0.99
N ASN A 275 -19.18 3.32 -1.37
CA ASN A 275 -20.51 2.75 -1.07
C ASN A 275 -20.59 2.13 0.34
N ARG A 276 -19.46 1.95 1.04
CA ARG A 276 -19.37 1.37 2.40
C ARG A 276 -20.02 -0.01 2.51
N GLU A 277 -19.92 -0.82 1.46
CA GLU A 277 -20.52 -2.15 1.42
C GLU A 277 -19.78 -3.10 2.39
N GLN A 278 -20.55 -3.92 3.11
CA GLN A 278 -20.03 -4.90 4.07
C GLN A 278 -19.93 -6.27 3.40
N LEU A 279 -18.96 -6.41 2.49
CA LEU A 279 -18.74 -7.62 1.71
C LEU A 279 -17.55 -8.41 2.23
N GLN A 280 -17.63 -9.72 2.07
CA GLN A 280 -16.52 -10.65 2.22
C GLN A 280 -16.38 -11.42 0.90
N VAL A 281 -15.27 -11.19 0.19
CA VAL A 281 -15.04 -11.75 -1.14
C VAL A 281 -13.70 -12.50 -1.14
N GLU A 282 -13.74 -13.76 -1.57
CA GLU A 282 -12.54 -14.55 -1.82
C GLU A 282 -12.47 -14.99 -3.27
N GLU A 283 -11.31 -14.83 -3.88
CA GLU A 283 -11.03 -15.28 -5.24
C GLU A 283 -9.76 -16.12 -5.26
N VAL A 284 -9.76 -17.09 -6.18
CA VAL A 284 -8.60 -17.91 -6.49
C VAL A 284 -8.17 -17.61 -7.92
N TYR A 285 -6.97 -17.06 -8.07
CA TYR A 285 -6.34 -16.91 -9.37
C TYR A 285 -5.40 -18.09 -9.61
N TRP A 286 -5.68 -18.88 -10.63
CA TRP A 286 -4.89 -20.03 -11.01
C TRP A 286 -4.54 -19.97 -12.50
N ASN A 287 -3.25 -19.86 -12.80
CA ASN A 287 -2.76 -19.90 -14.16
C ASN A 287 -2.13 -21.26 -14.44
N MET A 288 -2.89 -22.14 -15.08
CA MET A 288 -2.46 -23.51 -15.41
C MET A 288 -1.26 -23.61 -16.37
N LYS A 289 -0.92 -22.51 -17.07
CA LYS A 289 0.23 -22.45 -17.99
C LYS A 289 1.48 -21.84 -17.35
N ARG A 290 1.39 -21.42 -16.09
CA ARG A 290 2.53 -20.83 -15.41
C ARG A 290 3.59 -21.90 -15.13
N THR A 291 4.80 -21.65 -15.64
CA THR A 291 6.01 -22.29 -15.11
C THR A 291 6.54 -21.42 -13.97
N SER A 292 7.02 -22.02 -12.89
CA SER A 292 7.48 -21.35 -11.65
C SER A 292 8.78 -20.53 -11.82
N ASP A 293 8.87 -19.72 -12.87
CA ASP A 293 10.13 -19.23 -13.43
C ASP A 293 10.38 -17.71 -13.26
N SER A 294 9.57 -16.98 -12.46
CA SER A 294 9.98 -15.63 -12.13
C SER A 294 11.13 -15.69 -11.10
N SER A 295 12.24 -14.97 -11.38
CA SER A 295 13.39 -14.92 -10.47
C SER A 295 12.99 -14.49 -9.05
N ILE A 296 12.04 -13.58 -8.92
CA ILE A 296 11.48 -13.06 -7.65
C ILE A 296 10.75 -14.14 -6.83
N ASP A 297 10.17 -15.16 -7.47
CA ASP A 297 9.49 -16.26 -6.76
C ASP A 297 10.47 -17.23 -6.11
N ARG A 298 11.74 -17.16 -6.48
CA ARG A 298 12.83 -18.01 -5.93
C ARG A 298 13.51 -17.36 -4.74
N PHE A 299 13.36 -16.04 -4.54
CA PHE A 299 13.98 -15.34 -3.41
C PHE A 299 13.46 -15.86 -2.07
N THR A 300 14.39 -16.03 -1.16
CA THR A 300 14.16 -16.36 0.24
C THR A 300 14.63 -15.18 1.10
N PRO A 301 14.28 -15.13 2.40
CA PRO A 301 14.84 -14.14 3.31
C PRO A 301 16.38 -14.07 3.29
N ASP A 302 17.05 -15.20 3.13
CA ASP A 302 18.51 -15.27 3.07
C ASP A 302 19.11 -14.54 1.87
N ASP A 303 18.37 -14.39 0.77
CA ASP A 303 18.82 -13.67 -0.41
C ASP A 303 18.74 -12.16 -0.25
N PHE A 304 17.86 -11.68 0.64
CA PHE A 304 17.63 -10.27 0.92
C PHE A 304 18.50 -9.73 2.06
N TYR A 305 18.83 -10.56 3.06
CA TYR A 305 19.42 -10.13 4.34
C TYR A 305 20.81 -10.69 4.60
N LYS A 306 21.54 -11.04 3.54
CA LYS A 306 22.96 -11.46 3.61
C LYS A 306 23.91 -10.31 3.80
#